data_c2c9a7110d6bda97d03d8aeb97687c4a
#
_entry.id   c2c9a7110d6bda97d03d8aeb97687c4a
#
_cell.length_a   1.000
_cell.length_b   1.000
_cell.length_c   1.000
_cell.angle_alpha   90.00
_cell.angle_beta   90.00
_cell.angle_gamma   90.00
#
_symmetry.space_group_name_H-M   'P 1'
#
loop_
_entity.id
_entity.type
_entity.pdbx_description
1 polymer ?
#
loop_
_entity_poly.entity_id
_entity_poly.type
_entity_poly.pdbx_seq_one_letter_code
_entity_poly.pdbx_strand_id
1 'polypeptide(L)'
;VEKEPGVKIGEVLSKEGEVTPKQVSQALRKQVDQVSDASTIRVDTRKLDDMIDMVGELVITQSMVQQDLNTSLHADRNLTRDIAQLFRITSGLQRASMGLRMIPIKQTFQRMSRLVRDLSKAAGKTVSVEMEGEDTEIDRNMVDEIYNPLVHMIRNSIDHGLEVPADRLRAGKPEKGLIRLSAYHRGGNIVIEITDDGRGLNKEKILEKAIKNRVVQSGEGLTDAEIYRLIFLPGLSTAEKVTDISGRGVGMDVVKQAVEKLRGKIEIESKIGEGTTFITRFPLTMAIIDGMIVKVGPERYILPTTAIRQALRPTRESYNNVVGKGETINVMGHLMPLVRLYQLFGIEPEYKEPWEAIGVVVEGEDRSKCLLVDKIVGKAEVVIKSLGEGFKNIRGISGGAILGDGQVGLIIDPEGLFDFSEK
;
A
#
# COMPACT_ATOMS: atom_id res chain seq x y z
N VAL A 1 19.48 -13.15 55.77
CA VAL A 1 19.54 -11.77 55.27
C VAL A 1 18.14 -11.22 55.26
N GLU A 2 17.79 -10.39 56.26
CA GLU A 2 16.50 -9.70 56.34
C GLU A 2 16.37 -8.72 55.17
N LYS A 3 15.29 -8.87 54.44
CA LYS A 3 14.99 -8.07 53.23
C LYS A 3 14.54 -6.66 53.67
N GLU A 4 15.32 -5.66 53.36
CA GLU A 4 14.79 -4.29 53.21
C GLU A 4 13.85 -4.29 51.98
N PRO A 5 12.59 -3.88 52.11
CA PRO A 5 11.67 -3.88 50.97
C PRO A 5 12.10 -2.79 49.98
N GLY A 6 12.50 -3.20 48.77
CA GLY A 6 12.81 -2.32 47.64
C GLY A 6 14.25 -2.39 47.07
N VAL A 7 15.19 -3.10 47.73
CA VAL A 7 16.57 -3.18 47.22
C VAL A 7 16.72 -4.44 46.34
N LYS A 8 17.25 -4.26 45.13
CA LYS A 8 17.47 -5.36 44.20
C LYS A 8 18.63 -6.26 44.68
N ILE A 9 18.43 -7.58 44.68
CA ILE A 9 19.41 -8.58 45.16
C ILE A 9 20.81 -8.36 44.60
N GLY A 10 20.93 -7.97 43.33
CA GLY A 10 22.22 -7.69 42.69
C GLY A 10 22.96 -6.47 43.25
N GLU A 11 22.25 -5.48 43.80
CA GLU A 11 22.84 -4.32 44.46
C GLU A 11 23.37 -4.70 45.87
N VAL A 12 22.67 -5.55 46.57
CA VAL A 12 23.08 -6.05 47.88
C VAL A 12 24.36 -6.88 47.75
N LEU A 13 24.38 -7.85 46.83
CA LEU A 13 25.54 -8.72 46.61
C LEU A 13 26.77 -7.95 46.08
N SER A 14 26.53 -6.85 45.35
CA SER A 14 27.63 -5.97 44.88
C SER A 14 28.21 -5.11 46.02
N LYS A 15 27.35 -4.67 47.00
CA LYS A 15 27.81 -3.95 48.18
C LYS A 15 28.57 -4.82 49.17
N GLU A 16 28.21 -6.09 49.28
CA GLU A 16 28.92 -7.09 50.13
C GLU A 16 30.22 -7.57 49.51
N GLY A 17 30.56 -7.17 48.26
CA GLY A 17 31.80 -7.50 47.58
C GLY A 17 31.84 -8.92 46.98
N GLU A 18 30.77 -9.66 47.08
CA GLU A 18 30.66 -11.04 46.61
C GLU A 18 30.61 -11.16 45.06
N VAL A 19 30.03 -10.12 44.39
CA VAL A 19 29.95 -10.05 42.95
C VAL A 19 30.26 -8.64 42.41
N THR A 20 30.90 -8.58 41.26
CA THR A 20 31.17 -7.28 40.61
C THR A 20 29.95 -6.77 39.88
N PRO A 21 29.77 -5.44 39.72
CA PRO A 21 28.66 -4.88 38.93
C PRO A 21 28.61 -5.42 37.49
N LYS A 22 29.73 -5.82 36.94
CA LYS A 22 29.83 -6.45 35.62
C LYS A 22 29.25 -7.87 35.60
N GLN A 23 29.46 -8.65 36.66
CA GLN A 23 28.86 -9.99 36.79
C GLN A 23 27.34 -9.90 37.01
N VAL A 24 26.86 -8.93 37.80
CA VAL A 24 25.42 -8.68 37.97
C VAL A 24 24.77 -8.32 36.62
N SER A 25 25.41 -7.43 35.84
CA SER A 25 24.88 -7.04 34.52
C SER A 25 24.91 -8.19 33.51
N GLN A 26 25.92 -9.06 33.56
CA GLN A 26 25.98 -10.27 32.73
C GLN A 26 24.93 -11.30 33.12
N ALA A 27 24.68 -11.51 34.41
CA ALA A 27 23.65 -12.43 34.89
C ALA A 27 22.24 -11.96 34.52
N LEU A 28 21.95 -10.65 34.66
CA LEU A 28 20.70 -10.05 34.22
C LEU A 28 20.50 -10.17 32.71
N ARG A 29 21.53 -9.94 31.89
CA ARG A 29 21.45 -10.16 30.43
C ARG A 29 21.14 -11.62 30.09
N LYS A 30 21.83 -12.58 30.72
CA LYS A 30 21.57 -14.01 30.53
C LYS A 30 20.15 -14.40 30.94
N GLN A 31 19.62 -13.80 32.02
CA GLN A 31 18.25 -14.06 32.48
C GLN A 31 17.23 -13.50 31.50
N VAL A 32 17.44 -12.30 30.95
CA VAL A 32 16.58 -11.71 29.91
C VAL A 32 16.64 -12.55 28.63
N ASP A 33 17.83 -12.98 28.20
CA ASP A 33 18.00 -13.82 27.02
C ASP A 33 17.33 -15.20 27.21
N GLN A 34 17.43 -15.82 28.38
CA GLN A 34 16.76 -17.09 28.69
C GLN A 34 15.24 -16.99 28.77
N VAL A 35 14.70 -15.88 29.28
CA VAL A 35 13.25 -15.66 29.33
C VAL A 35 12.68 -15.39 27.94
N SER A 36 13.43 -14.71 27.08
CA SER A 36 13.02 -14.47 25.68
C SER A 36 13.07 -15.75 24.82
N ASP A 37 14.08 -16.63 25.04
CA ASP A 37 14.20 -17.89 24.30
C ASP A 37 13.14 -18.93 24.71
N ALA A 38 12.66 -18.90 25.96
CA ALA A 38 11.64 -19.84 26.45
C ALA A 38 10.22 -19.55 25.93
N SER A 39 9.98 -18.35 25.38
CA SER A 39 8.68 -17.94 24.89
C SER A 39 8.57 -17.94 23.36
N THR A 40 9.64 -18.25 22.62
CA THR A 40 9.66 -18.21 21.15
C THR A 40 9.81 -19.60 20.55
N ILE A 41 8.96 -19.90 19.57
CA ILE A 41 9.04 -21.11 18.75
C ILE A 41 9.49 -20.69 17.36
N ARG A 42 10.54 -21.34 16.84
CA ARG A 42 10.97 -21.12 15.43
C ARG A 42 10.07 -21.93 14.51
N VAL A 43 9.33 -21.24 13.66
CA VAL A 43 8.48 -21.84 12.63
C VAL A 43 9.04 -21.48 11.25
N ASP A 44 9.02 -22.47 10.33
CA ASP A 44 9.38 -22.22 8.93
C ASP A 44 8.34 -21.26 8.32
N THR A 45 8.82 -20.19 7.69
CA THR A 45 7.96 -19.15 7.10
C THR A 45 7.02 -19.71 6.04
N ARG A 46 7.45 -20.72 5.25
CA ARG A 46 6.60 -21.38 4.25
C ARG A 46 5.38 -22.04 4.88
N LYS A 47 5.53 -22.66 6.06
CA LYS A 47 4.39 -23.27 6.78
C LYS A 47 3.40 -22.22 7.28
N LEU A 48 3.88 -21.02 7.62
CA LEU A 48 3.02 -19.90 7.98
C LEU A 48 2.28 -19.36 6.74
N ASP A 49 2.98 -19.24 5.61
CA ASP A 49 2.37 -18.82 4.36
C ASP A 49 1.31 -19.82 3.89
N ASP A 50 1.58 -21.14 3.92
CA ASP A 50 0.62 -22.19 3.60
C ASP A 50 -0.62 -22.14 4.51
N MET A 51 -0.42 -21.91 5.81
CA MET A 51 -1.53 -21.79 6.77
C MET A 51 -2.40 -20.55 6.48
N ILE A 52 -1.77 -19.41 6.18
CA ILE A 52 -2.48 -18.17 5.81
C ILE A 52 -3.26 -18.36 4.52
N ASP A 53 -2.70 -19.07 3.55
CA ASP A 53 -3.37 -19.38 2.29
C ASP A 53 -4.60 -20.28 2.51
N MET A 54 -4.50 -21.32 3.34
CA MET A 54 -5.64 -22.16 3.71
C MET A 54 -6.74 -21.38 4.44
N VAL A 55 -6.36 -20.47 5.34
CA VAL A 55 -7.34 -19.60 6.01
C VAL A 55 -8.00 -18.65 5.01
N GLY A 56 -7.25 -18.14 4.02
CA GLY A 56 -7.80 -17.35 2.91
C GLY A 56 -8.83 -18.14 2.09
N GLU A 57 -8.54 -19.40 1.76
CA GLU A 57 -9.49 -20.30 1.06
C GLU A 57 -10.74 -20.59 1.89
N LEU A 58 -10.59 -20.75 3.20
CA LEU A 58 -11.71 -20.93 4.11
C LEU A 58 -12.64 -19.70 4.12
N VAL A 59 -12.08 -18.48 4.16
CA VAL A 59 -12.85 -17.22 4.08
C VAL A 59 -13.64 -17.14 2.78
N ILE A 60 -12.99 -17.49 1.64
CA ILE A 60 -13.64 -17.50 0.32
C ILE A 60 -14.81 -18.49 0.31
N THR A 61 -14.56 -19.74 0.70
CA THR A 61 -15.58 -20.79 0.73
C THR A 61 -16.76 -20.39 1.60
N GLN A 62 -16.49 -19.77 2.74
CA GLN A 62 -17.54 -19.27 3.62
C GLN A 62 -18.36 -18.14 2.98
N SER A 63 -17.72 -17.17 2.30
CA SER A 63 -18.43 -16.09 1.59
C SER A 63 -19.36 -16.65 0.50
N MET A 64 -18.96 -17.74 -0.16
CA MET A 64 -19.79 -18.45 -1.14
C MET A 64 -21.02 -19.06 -0.51
N VAL A 65 -20.84 -19.82 0.57
CA VAL A 65 -21.97 -20.43 1.30
C VAL A 65 -22.96 -19.36 1.75
N GLN A 66 -22.46 -18.21 2.18
CA GLN A 66 -23.33 -17.08 2.56
C GLN A 66 -24.08 -16.48 1.36
N GLN A 67 -23.43 -16.39 0.20
CA GLN A 67 -24.05 -15.90 -1.03
C GLN A 67 -25.13 -16.86 -1.53
N ASP A 68 -24.87 -18.17 -1.54
CA ASP A 68 -25.82 -19.19 -1.94
C ASP A 68 -27.08 -19.18 -1.04
N LEU A 69 -26.89 -18.97 0.25
CA LEU A 69 -28.00 -18.84 1.19
C LEU A 69 -28.82 -17.57 0.97
N ASN A 70 -28.20 -16.43 0.70
CA ASN A 70 -28.90 -15.19 0.43
C ASN A 70 -29.74 -15.24 -0.88
N THR A 71 -29.39 -16.14 -1.79
CA THR A 71 -30.14 -16.40 -3.04
C THR A 71 -31.23 -17.46 -2.86
N SER A 72 -31.17 -18.26 -1.79
CA SER A 72 -32.14 -19.31 -1.50
C SER A 72 -33.37 -18.73 -0.77
N LEU A 73 -34.54 -18.90 -1.37
CA LEU A 73 -35.82 -18.41 -0.85
C LEU A 73 -36.27 -19.01 0.51
N HIS A 74 -35.51 -19.98 1.05
CA HIS A 74 -35.88 -20.76 2.26
C HIS A 74 -34.71 -20.84 3.26
N ALA A 75 -34.01 -19.73 3.53
CA ALA A 75 -32.95 -19.74 4.54
C ALA A 75 -33.54 -19.95 5.94
N ASP A 76 -33.25 -21.09 6.56
CA ASP A 76 -33.59 -21.37 7.95
C ASP A 76 -32.84 -20.41 8.88
N ARG A 77 -33.55 -19.85 9.88
CA ARG A 77 -32.95 -18.94 10.88
C ARG A 77 -31.78 -19.57 11.63
N ASN A 78 -31.81 -20.89 11.85
CA ASN A 78 -30.72 -21.60 12.51
C ASN A 78 -29.47 -21.61 11.63
N LEU A 79 -29.63 -21.88 10.34
CA LEU A 79 -28.54 -21.89 9.36
C LEU A 79 -27.89 -20.52 9.21
N THR A 80 -28.69 -19.45 9.18
CA THR A 80 -28.17 -18.06 9.15
C THR A 80 -27.34 -17.73 10.38
N ARG A 81 -27.78 -18.18 11.58
CA ARG A 81 -27.03 -17.98 12.83
C ARG A 81 -25.73 -18.77 12.84
N ASP A 82 -25.76 -20.03 12.39
CA ASP A 82 -24.59 -20.91 12.38
C ASP A 82 -23.52 -20.40 11.42
N ILE A 83 -23.90 -19.85 10.29
CA ILE A 83 -23.00 -19.18 9.34
C ILE A 83 -22.43 -17.91 9.91
N ALA A 84 -23.22 -17.09 10.59
CA ALA A 84 -22.70 -15.90 11.28
C ALA A 84 -21.69 -16.27 12.38
N GLN A 85 -21.87 -17.43 13.04
CA GLN A 85 -20.90 -17.96 13.99
C GLN A 85 -19.63 -18.45 13.29
N LEU A 86 -19.77 -19.19 12.21
CA LEU A 86 -18.64 -19.63 11.36
C LEU A 86 -17.81 -18.41 10.91
N PHE A 87 -18.48 -17.34 10.46
CA PHE A 87 -17.81 -16.10 10.07
C PHE A 87 -16.95 -15.52 11.20
N ARG A 88 -17.45 -15.46 12.41
CA ARG A 88 -16.69 -14.97 13.58
C ARG A 88 -15.46 -15.83 13.87
N ILE A 89 -15.61 -17.15 13.79
CA ILE A 89 -14.50 -18.10 14.05
C ILE A 89 -13.43 -17.95 12.95
N THR A 90 -13.83 -17.94 11.68
CA THR A 90 -12.92 -17.80 10.53
C THR A 90 -12.18 -16.48 10.56
N SER A 91 -12.87 -15.36 10.83
CA SER A 91 -12.24 -14.05 11.00
C SER A 91 -11.29 -13.99 12.20
N GLY A 92 -11.62 -14.72 13.28
CA GLY A 92 -10.73 -14.88 14.42
C GLY A 92 -9.45 -15.65 14.07
N LEU A 93 -9.62 -16.77 13.36
CA LEU A 93 -8.51 -17.60 12.87
C LEU A 93 -7.62 -16.83 11.90
N GLN A 94 -8.21 -16.07 10.99
CA GLN A 94 -7.47 -15.22 10.05
C GLN A 94 -6.60 -14.20 10.81
N ARG A 95 -7.17 -13.47 11.76
CA ARG A 95 -6.40 -12.51 12.58
C ARG A 95 -5.27 -13.18 13.35
N ALA A 96 -5.53 -14.34 13.97
CA ALA A 96 -4.51 -15.10 14.70
C ALA A 96 -3.37 -15.57 13.79
N SER A 97 -3.70 -16.09 12.60
CA SER A 97 -2.73 -16.54 11.61
C SER A 97 -1.85 -15.40 11.10
N MET A 98 -2.45 -14.22 10.84
CA MET A 98 -1.71 -13.03 10.45
C MET A 98 -0.79 -12.55 11.58
N GLY A 99 -1.26 -12.58 12.85
CA GLY A 99 -0.43 -12.23 14.01
C GLY A 99 0.85 -13.06 14.11
N LEU A 100 0.82 -14.34 13.70
CA LEU A 100 2.00 -15.20 13.71
C LEU A 100 3.10 -14.79 12.70
N ARG A 101 2.74 -14.00 11.67
CA ARG A 101 3.67 -13.51 10.65
C ARG A 101 4.16 -12.09 10.92
N MET A 102 3.54 -11.40 11.87
CA MET A 102 3.89 -10.03 12.21
C MET A 102 5.24 -9.97 12.91
N ILE A 103 6.02 -8.95 12.60
CA ILE A 103 7.31 -8.65 13.24
C ILE A 103 7.37 -7.17 13.61
N PRO A 104 8.04 -6.79 14.71
CA PRO A 104 8.23 -5.40 15.08
C PRO A 104 9.01 -4.62 14.02
N ILE A 105 8.57 -3.40 13.69
CA ILE A 105 9.21 -2.51 12.70
C ILE A 105 10.59 -2.00 13.17
N LYS A 106 10.94 -2.24 14.41
CA LYS A 106 12.17 -1.80 15.09
C LYS A 106 13.44 -1.95 14.27
N GLN A 107 13.66 -3.13 13.68
CA GLN A 107 14.85 -3.37 12.87
C GLN A 107 14.92 -2.47 11.64
N THR A 108 13.76 -2.20 11.02
CA THR A 108 13.66 -1.29 9.87
C THR A 108 13.99 0.14 10.30
N PHE A 109 13.42 0.63 11.39
CA PHE A 109 13.71 1.95 11.92
C PHE A 109 15.18 2.11 12.31
N GLN A 110 15.80 1.10 12.89
CA GLN A 110 17.23 1.11 13.19
C GLN A 110 18.10 1.19 11.93
N ARG A 111 17.71 0.50 10.84
CA ARG A 111 18.38 0.64 9.53
C ARG A 111 18.22 2.05 8.99
N MET A 112 17.00 2.63 9.08
CA MET A 112 16.72 4.01 8.67
C MET A 112 17.54 5.02 9.46
N SER A 113 17.66 4.86 10.78
CA SER A 113 18.48 5.74 11.63
C SER A 113 19.96 5.75 11.22
N ARG A 114 20.51 4.59 10.81
CA ARG A 114 21.86 4.53 10.25
C ARG A 114 21.96 5.26 8.93
N LEU A 115 20.98 5.04 8.04
CA LEU A 115 20.90 5.72 6.75
C LEU A 115 20.84 7.25 6.91
N VAL A 116 20.01 7.76 7.83
CA VAL A 116 19.94 9.20 8.13
C VAL A 116 21.31 9.74 8.52
N ARG A 117 22.04 9.04 9.37
CA ARG A 117 23.41 9.44 9.80
C ARG A 117 24.37 9.52 8.62
N ASP A 118 24.33 8.53 7.74
CA ASP A 118 25.24 8.45 6.58
C ASP A 118 24.90 9.55 5.55
N LEU A 119 23.62 9.73 5.22
CA LEU A 119 23.17 10.76 4.29
C LEU A 119 23.38 12.17 4.83
N SER A 120 23.08 12.42 6.11
CA SER A 120 23.27 13.74 6.72
C SER A 120 24.74 14.16 6.74
N LYS A 121 25.65 13.21 7.04
CA LYS A 121 27.09 13.46 6.99
C LYS A 121 27.54 13.79 5.56
N ALA A 122 27.06 13.06 4.56
CA ALA A 122 27.38 13.33 3.15
C ALA A 122 26.86 14.70 2.68
N ALA A 123 25.69 15.12 3.18
CA ALA A 123 25.08 16.41 2.87
C ALA A 123 25.61 17.60 3.72
N GLY A 124 26.56 17.36 4.65
CA GLY A 124 27.06 18.40 5.55
C GLY A 124 26.02 18.94 6.53
N LYS A 125 25.02 18.13 6.88
CA LYS A 125 23.91 18.48 7.79
C LYS A 125 24.04 17.71 9.09
N THR A 126 23.63 18.33 10.19
CA THR A 126 23.56 17.69 11.52
C THR A 126 22.11 17.32 11.80
N VAL A 127 21.81 16.02 11.94
CA VAL A 127 20.43 15.52 12.07
C VAL A 127 20.32 14.58 13.27
N SER A 128 19.25 14.73 14.05
CA SER A 128 18.81 13.74 15.04
C SER A 128 17.68 12.87 14.49
N VAL A 129 17.60 11.65 14.98
CA VAL A 129 16.50 10.74 14.68
C VAL A 129 15.77 10.41 15.98
N GLU A 130 14.47 10.59 15.97
CA GLU A 130 13.54 10.10 17.00
C GLU A 130 12.74 8.95 16.41
N MET A 131 12.48 7.93 17.22
CA MET A 131 11.71 6.75 16.81
C MET A 131 10.60 6.51 17.81
N GLU A 132 9.36 6.42 17.32
CA GLU A 132 8.15 6.19 18.10
C GLU A 132 7.42 4.97 17.55
N GLY A 133 6.91 4.10 18.45
CA GLY A 133 6.19 2.90 18.03
C GLY A 133 7.07 1.84 17.38
N GLU A 134 8.33 1.71 17.79
CA GLU A 134 9.27 0.69 17.28
C GLU A 134 8.75 -0.76 17.42
N ASP A 135 7.90 -1.01 18.42
CA ASP A 135 7.31 -2.32 18.69
C ASP A 135 6.01 -2.55 17.89
N THR A 136 5.63 -1.62 17.01
CA THR A 136 4.48 -1.79 16.11
C THR A 136 4.75 -2.95 15.15
N GLU A 137 3.83 -3.90 15.15
CA GLU A 137 3.93 -5.10 14.34
C GLU A 137 3.50 -4.84 12.90
N ILE A 138 4.27 -5.36 11.95
CA ILE A 138 4.03 -5.27 10.52
C ILE A 138 4.25 -6.62 9.87
N ASP A 139 3.54 -6.91 8.80
CA ASP A 139 3.74 -8.13 8.02
C ASP A 139 5.16 -8.21 7.48
N ARG A 140 5.80 -9.37 7.66
CA ARG A 140 7.20 -9.59 7.28
C ARG A 140 7.48 -9.31 5.80
N ASN A 141 6.60 -9.73 4.89
CA ASN A 141 6.79 -9.50 3.46
C ASN A 141 6.66 -8.01 3.11
N MET A 142 5.81 -7.29 3.84
CA MET A 142 5.65 -5.86 3.67
C MET A 142 6.91 -5.08 4.08
N VAL A 143 7.63 -5.55 5.11
CA VAL A 143 8.87 -4.87 5.58
C VAL A 143 9.88 -4.68 4.47
N ASP A 144 10.11 -5.72 3.67
CA ASP A 144 11.11 -5.66 2.60
C ASP A 144 10.65 -4.73 1.45
N GLU A 145 9.37 -4.74 1.14
CA GLU A 145 8.78 -3.92 0.06
C GLU A 145 8.71 -2.42 0.43
N ILE A 146 8.39 -2.07 1.70
CA ILE A 146 8.31 -0.66 2.13
C ILE A 146 9.69 -0.02 2.34
N TYR A 147 10.76 -0.81 2.46
CA TYR A 147 12.09 -0.29 2.75
C TYR A 147 12.54 0.78 1.75
N ASN A 148 12.43 0.50 0.45
CA ASN A 148 12.86 1.42 -0.60
C ASN A 148 12.03 2.72 -0.64
N PRO A 149 10.70 2.71 -0.57
CA PRO A 149 9.90 3.92 -0.40
C PRO A 149 10.33 4.78 0.80
N LEU A 150 10.54 4.16 1.97
CA LEU A 150 10.98 4.88 3.17
C LEU A 150 12.37 5.53 2.97
N VAL A 151 13.32 4.82 2.36
CA VAL A 151 14.64 5.36 2.00
C VAL A 151 14.52 6.63 1.15
N HIS A 152 13.62 6.61 0.16
CA HIS A 152 13.41 7.76 -0.72
C HIS A 152 12.81 8.96 0.01
N MET A 153 11.83 8.74 0.89
CA MET A 153 11.23 9.80 1.69
C MET A 153 12.26 10.43 2.63
N ILE A 154 13.07 9.60 3.32
CA ILE A 154 14.18 10.08 4.18
C ILE A 154 15.20 10.88 3.37
N ARG A 155 15.57 10.41 2.18
CA ARG A 155 16.49 11.14 1.32
C ARG A 155 15.93 12.50 0.93
N ASN A 156 14.65 12.58 0.55
CA ASN A 156 14.00 13.84 0.24
C ASN A 156 13.99 14.79 1.43
N SER A 157 13.69 14.32 2.63
CA SER A 157 13.77 15.11 3.85
C SER A 157 15.18 15.64 4.09
N ILE A 158 16.23 14.83 3.88
CA ILE A 158 17.61 15.27 4.11
C ILE A 158 18.08 16.21 2.98
N ASP A 159 17.90 15.84 1.71
CA ASP A 159 18.47 16.60 0.60
C ASP A 159 17.73 17.93 0.39
N HIS A 160 16.41 17.90 0.45
CA HIS A 160 15.55 19.02 0.05
C HIS A 160 14.77 19.66 1.21
N GLY A 161 14.41 18.89 2.24
CA GLY A 161 13.65 19.37 3.41
C GLY A 161 14.52 20.15 4.38
N LEU A 162 15.49 19.49 4.98
CA LEU A 162 16.33 20.09 6.02
C LEU A 162 17.31 21.12 5.45
N GLU A 163 17.47 22.24 6.15
CA GLU A 163 18.46 23.26 5.84
C GLU A 163 19.84 22.88 6.38
N VAL A 164 20.90 23.48 5.82
CA VAL A 164 22.23 23.40 6.41
C VAL A 164 22.28 24.15 7.75
N PRO A 165 23.20 23.81 8.68
CA PRO A 165 23.22 24.38 10.02
C PRO A 165 23.18 25.91 10.07
N ALA A 166 23.94 26.58 9.20
CA ALA A 166 23.99 28.06 9.15
C ALA A 166 22.63 28.67 8.75
N ASP A 167 21.89 28.05 7.84
CA ASP A 167 20.59 28.55 7.40
C ASP A 167 19.50 28.27 8.45
N ARG A 168 19.59 27.15 9.17
CA ARG A 168 18.70 26.85 10.30
C ARG A 168 18.81 27.92 11.40
N LEU A 169 20.02 28.26 11.80
CA LEU A 169 20.26 29.32 12.79
C LEU A 169 19.73 30.69 12.34
N ARG A 170 19.87 31.01 11.05
CA ARG A 170 19.29 32.25 10.48
C ARG A 170 17.76 32.25 10.52
N ALA A 171 17.15 31.06 10.36
CA ALA A 171 15.70 30.88 10.44
C ALA A 171 15.19 30.78 11.90
N GLY A 172 16.04 30.90 12.90
CA GLY A 172 15.68 30.79 14.32
C GLY A 172 15.44 29.34 14.78
N LYS A 173 15.88 28.34 14.01
CA LYS A 173 15.75 26.93 14.33
C LYS A 173 17.00 26.40 15.04
N PRO A 174 16.91 25.30 15.80
CA PRO A 174 18.08 24.60 16.33
C PRO A 174 19.06 24.23 15.22
N GLU A 175 20.37 24.29 15.50
CA GLU A 175 21.40 23.88 14.54
C GLU A 175 21.19 22.45 14.03
N LYS A 176 20.76 21.56 14.93
CA LYS A 176 20.50 20.17 14.66
C LYS A 176 19.07 19.99 14.13
N GLY A 177 18.94 19.48 12.90
CA GLY A 177 17.65 19.10 12.34
C GLY A 177 17.10 17.82 12.98
N LEU A 178 15.80 17.62 12.87
CA LEU A 178 15.10 16.46 13.40
C LEU A 178 14.41 15.69 12.29
N ILE A 179 14.60 14.37 12.28
CA ILE A 179 13.75 13.43 11.56
C ILE A 179 13.09 12.52 12.59
N ARG A 180 11.75 12.47 12.57
CA ARG A 180 10.98 11.55 13.40
C ARG A 180 10.39 10.43 12.53
N LEU A 181 10.58 9.20 12.98
CA LEU A 181 9.99 7.99 12.40
C LEU A 181 8.95 7.48 13.38
N SER A 182 7.69 7.41 12.97
CA SER A 182 6.61 6.92 13.82
C SER A 182 5.86 5.79 13.14
N ALA A 183 5.44 4.77 13.90
CA ALA A 183 4.57 3.71 13.42
C ALA A 183 3.50 3.39 14.45
N TYR A 184 2.27 3.15 13.99
CA TYR A 184 1.15 2.77 14.82
C TYR A 184 0.01 2.13 14.02
N HIS A 185 -0.88 1.41 14.71
CA HIS A 185 -2.07 0.86 14.08
C HIS A 185 -3.25 1.84 14.21
N ARG A 186 -3.96 2.08 13.11
CA ARG A 186 -5.16 2.92 13.09
C ARG A 186 -6.17 2.43 12.06
N GLY A 187 -7.39 2.12 12.53
CA GLY A 187 -8.50 1.75 11.64
C GLY A 187 -8.22 0.54 10.73
N GLY A 188 -7.56 -0.51 11.26
CA GLY A 188 -7.22 -1.69 10.47
C GLY A 188 -6.04 -1.52 9.51
N ASN A 189 -5.33 -0.39 9.61
CA ASN A 189 -4.13 -0.11 8.83
C ASN A 189 -2.92 0.05 9.77
N ILE A 190 -1.74 -0.26 9.26
CA ILE A 190 -0.50 0.27 9.81
C ILE A 190 -0.24 1.64 9.18
N VAL A 191 0.05 2.63 10.02
CA VAL A 191 0.46 3.96 9.60
C VAL A 191 1.93 4.12 9.91
N ILE A 192 2.71 4.58 8.92
CA ILE A 192 4.12 4.91 9.08
C ILE A 192 4.27 6.37 8.66
N GLU A 193 4.85 7.18 9.56
CA GLU A 193 5.07 8.59 9.33
C GLU A 193 6.57 8.91 9.37
N ILE A 194 7.00 9.75 8.45
CA ILE A 194 8.33 10.34 8.40
C ILE A 194 8.16 11.85 8.44
N THR A 195 8.55 12.44 9.54
CA THR A 195 8.44 13.89 9.76
C THR A 195 9.82 14.53 9.81
N ASP A 196 10.03 15.60 9.07
CA ASP A 196 11.20 16.47 9.21
C ASP A 196 10.78 17.87 9.70
N ASP A 197 11.68 18.56 10.38
CA ASP A 197 11.54 19.95 10.84
C ASP A 197 12.20 20.96 9.89
N GLY A 198 12.28 20.59 8.59
CA GLY A 198 12.92 21.37 7.56
C GLY A 198 12.13 22.61 7.12
N ARG A 199 12.46 23.11 5.93
CA ARG A 199 11.83 24.32 5.36
C ARG A 199 10.38 24.15 4.95
N GLY A 200 9.85 22.93 4.90
CA GLY A 200 8.55 22.62 4.37
C GLY A 200 8.49 22.75 2.83
N LEU A 201 7.33 22.44 2.29
CA LEU A 201 7.05 22.49 0.86
C LEU A 201 6.41 23.82 0.48
N ASN A 202 6.93 24.46 -0.57
CA ASN A 202 6.36 25.68 -1.13
C ASN A 202 5.30 25.33 -2.17
N LYS A 203 4.02 25.48 -1.78
CA LYS A 203 2.86 25.13 -2.63
C LYS A 203 2.78 25.98 -3.90
N GLU A 204 3.17 27.26 -3.83
CA GLU A 204 3.16 28.16 -4.97
C GLU A 204 4.15 27.68 -6.05
N LYS A 205 5.36 27.26 -5.66
CA LYS A 205 6.37 26.69 -6.58
C LYS A 205 5.94 25.35 -7.19
N ILE A 206 5.28 24.52 -6.38
CA ILE A 206 4.74 23.23 -6.86
C ILE A 206 3.69 23.48 -7.94
N LEU A 207 2.75 24.38 -7.65
CA LEU A 207 1.66 24.73 -8.56
C LEU A 207 2.20 25.40 -9.85
N GLU A 208 3.12 26.36 -9.74
CA GLU A 208 3.76 27.01 -10.87
C GLU A 208 4.42 25.98 -11.81
N LYS A 209 5.14 25.00 -11.24
CA LYS A 209 5.79 23.95 -12.00
C LYS A 209 4.76 23.00 -12.64
N ALA A 210 3.68 22.68 -11.94
CA ALA A 210 2.60 21.84 -12.47
C ALA A 210 1.88 22.52 -13.66
N ILE A 211 1.62 23.82 -13.58
CA ILE A 211 1.05 24.62 -14.68
C ILE A 211 2.04 24.67 -15.87
N LYS A 212 3.31 24.94 -15.60
CA LYS A 212 4.35 24.97 -16.64
C LYS A 212 4.47 23.65 -17.39
N ASN A 213 4.35 22.53 -16.67
CA ASN A 213 4.39 21.19 -17.24
C ASN A 213 3.04 20.76 -17.84
N ARG A 214 2.02 21.63 -17.83
CA ARG A 214 0.65 21.37 -18.32
C ARG A 214 -0.07 20.21 -17.63
N VAL A 215 0.29 19.95 -16.39
CA VAL A 215 -0.35 18.93 -15.56
C VAL A 215 -1.69 19.43 -15.02
N VAL A 216 -1.75 20.72 -14.67
CA VAL A 216 -2.98 21.41 -14.27
C VAL A 216 -3.11 22.71 -15.07
N GLN A 217 -4.34 23.15 -15.34
CA GLN A 217 -4.59 24.38 -16.10
C GLN A 217 -4.55 25.63 -15.22
N SER A 218 -5.03 25.53 -13.99
CA SER A 218 -5.00 26.59 -12.98
C SER A 218 -4.93 26.00 -11.58
N GLY A 219 -4.63 26.83 -10.58
CA GLY A 219 -4.69 26.42 -9.18
C GLY A 219 -5.99 26.79 -8.48
N GLU A 220 -6.98 27.34 -9.20
CA GLU A 220 -8.25 27.74 -8.62
C GLU A 220 -9.06 26.54 -8.12
N GLY A 221 -9.44 26.57 -6.84
CA GLY A 221 -10.24 25.52 -6.22
C GLY A 221 -9.46 24.34 -5.65
N LEU A 222 -8.11 24.27 -5.85
CA LEU A 222 -7.30 23.20 -5.26
C LEU A 222 -7.00 23.47 -3.80
N THR A 223 -7.22 22.48 -2.96
CA THR A 223 -6.79 22.47 -1.55
C THR A 223 -5.26 22.28 -1.44
N ASP A 224 -4.66 22.67 -0.31
CA ASP A 224 -3.23 22.48 -0.06
C ASP A 224 -2.83 20.99 -0.21
N ALA A 225 -3.67 20.07 0.24
CA ALA A 225 -3.44 18.62 0.11
C ALA A 225 -3.42 18.17 -1.36
N GLU A 226 -4.29 18.71 -2.21
CA GLU A 226 -4.30 18.40 -3.65
C GLU A 226 -3.05 18.97 -4.34
N ILE A 227 -2.61 20.18 -3.97
CA ILE A 227 -1.36 20.76 -4.49
C ILE A 227 -0.16 19.89 -4.10
N TYR A 228 -0.06 19.42 -2.84
CA TYR A 228 1.03 18.55 -2.42
C TYR A 228 0.99 17.19 -3.11
N ARG A 229 -0.19 16.65 -3.46
CA ARG A 229 -0.31 15.40 -4.25
C ARG A 229 0.31 15.51 -5.64
N LEU A 230 0.38 16.71 -6.23
CA LEU A 230 1.02 16.91 -7.54
C LEU A 230 2.50 16.46 -7.55
N ILE A 231 3.19 16.46 -6.39
CA ILE A 231 4.59 16.02 -6.29
C ILE A 231 4.78 14.56 -6.71
N PHE A 232 3.72 13.75 -6.59
CA PHE A 232 3.74 12.34 -6.98
C PHE A 232 3.51 12.12 -8.47
N LEU A 233 3.23 13.15 -9.25
CA LEU A 233 3.03 13.02 -10.69
C LEU A 233 4.36 12.93 -11.44
N PRO A 234 4.45 12.10 -12.50
CA PRO A 234 5.67 11.96 -13.28
C PRO A 234 6.18 13.30 -13.80
N GLY A 235 7.50 13.52 -13.69
CA GLY A 235 8.13 14.73 -14.22
C GLY A 235 7.98 16.00 -13.37
N LEU A 236 7.31 15.94 -12.20
CA LEU A 236 7.16 17.08 -11.29
C LEU A 236 8.26 17.15 -10.20
N SER A 237 9.27 16.25 -10.24
CA SER A 237 10.40 16.32 -9.29
C SER A 237 10.98 17.73 -9.23
N THR A 238 11.05 18.31 -8.02
CA THR A 238 11.54 19.67 -7.78
C THR A 238 13.07 19.79 -7.85
N ALA A 239 13.78 18.69 -8.07
CA ALA A 239 15.24 18.68 -8.16
C ALA A 239 15.69 19.34 -9.48
N GLU A 240 16.40 20.48 -9.40
CA GLU A 240 17.02 21.16 -10.54
C GLU A 240 18.25 20.44 -11.11
N LYS A 241 18.77 19.42 -10.44
CA LYS A 241 19.90 18.59 -10.88
C LYS A 241 19.63 17.13 -10.62
N VAL A 242 19.66 16.34 -11.69
CA VAL A 242 19.81 14.88 -11.60
C VAL A 242 21.19 14.61 -10.99
N THR A 243 21.25 14.27 -9.71
CA THR A 243 22.49 13.83 -9.08
C THR A 243 22.77 12.40 -9.49
N ASP A 244 23.89 12.18 -10.15
CA ASP A 244 24.40 10.94 -10.76
C ASP A 244 24.65 9.75 -9.82
N ILE A 245 24.18 9.78 -8.58
CA ILE A 245 24.47 8.71 -7.58
C ILE A 245 23.40 7.60 -7.56
N SER A 246 22.27 7.80 -8.25
CA SER A 246 21.26 6.76 -8.49
C SER A 246 20.95 6.73 -9.98
N GLY A 247 21.59 5.91 -10.76
CA GLY A 247 21.50 5.78 -12.22
C GLY A 247 20.10 5.52 -12.83
N ARG A 248 19.05 5.91 -12.15
CA ARG A 248 17.66 6.05 -12.62
C ARG A 248 17.08 7.20 -11.79
N GLY A 249 16.71 8.29 -12.41
CA GLY A 249 16.04 9.44 -11.77
C GLY A 249 14.76 9.02 -11.06
N VAL A 250 14.90 8.53 -9.82
CA VAL A 250 13.78 8.01 -9.03
C VAL A 250 13.10 9.19 -8.36
N GLY A 251 11.94 9.55 -8.87
CA GLY A 251 11.09 10.61 -8.32
C GLY A 251 10.11 10.10 -7.25
N MET A 252 9.29 11.02 -6.73
CA MET A 252 8.22 10.65 -5.77
C MET A 252 7.09 9.84 -6.41
N ASP A 253 6.96 9.85 -7.71
CA ASP A 253 6.07 8.97 -8.50
C ASP A 253 6.38 7.48 -8.26
N VAL A 254 7.65 7.11 -8.22
CA VAL A 254 8.07 5.72 -7.92
C VAL A 254 7.74 5.35 -6.47
N VAL A 255 7.84 6.29 -5.53
CA VAL A 255 7.42 6.07 -4.13
C VAL A 255 5.92 5.79 -4.07
N LYS A 256 5.11 6.61 -4.76
CA LYS A 256 3.65 6.43 -4.84
C LYS A 256 3.32 5.05 -5.42
N GLN A 257 3.88 4.68 -6.58
CA GLN A 257 3.66 3.38 -7.21
C GLN A 257 4.03 2.20 -6.30
N ALA A 258 5.14 2.30 -5.56
CA ALA A 258 5.56 1.25 -4.65
C ALA A 258 4.60 1.13 -3.44
N VAL A 259 4.10 2.25 -2.91
CA VAL A 259 3.09 2.26 -1.85
C VAL A 259 1.75 1.70 -2.35
N GLU A 260 1.31 2.09 -3.54
CA GLU A 260 0.06 1.61 -4.16
C GLU A 260 0.10 0.13 -4.51
N LYS A 261 1.25 -0.38 -4.95
CA LYS A 261 1.46 -1.82 -5.17
C LYS A 261 1.20 -2.63 -3.90
N LEU A 262 1.51 -2.06 -2.72
CA LEU A 262 1.19 -2.62 -1.41
C LEU A 262 -0.23 -2.24 -0.95
N ARG A 263 -1.05 -1.62 -1.84
CA ARG A 263 -2.38 -1.07 -1.53
C ARG A 263 -2.39 -0.08 -0.39
N GLY A 264 -1.25 0.53 -0.17
CA GLY A 264 -1.11 1.65 0.72
C GLY A 264 -1.60 2.93 0.06
N LYS A 265 -1.76 3.93 0.91
CA LYS A 265 -1.97 5.32 0.50
C LYS A 265 -0.83 6.16 1.05
N ILE A 266 -0.40 7.14 0.27
CA ILE A 266 0.58 8.12 0.72
C ILE A 266 -0.04 9.51 0.71
N GLU A 267 0.17 10.25 1.78
CA GLU A 267 -0.28 11.61 1.97
C GLU A 267 0.88 12.48 2.42
N ILE A 268 0.80 13.77 2.16
CA ILE A 268 1.80 14.74 2.59
C ILE A 268 1.10 15.86 3.34
N GLU A 269 1.61 16.14 4.52
CA GLU A 269 1.29 17.35 5.30
C GLU A 269 2.54 18.20 5.38
N SER A 270 2.45 19.49 5.06
CA SER A 270 3.60 20.37 5.11
C SER A 270 3.19 21.79 5.45
N LYS A 271 4.07 22.47 6.18
CA LYS A 271 3.94 23.89 6.48
C LYS A 271 5.29 24.58 6.30
N ILE A 272 5.29 25.67 5.54
CA ILE A 272 6.50 26.43 5.25
C ILE A 272 7.14 26.89 6.57
N GLY A 273 8.43 26.60 6.73
CA GLY A 273 9.23 26.92 7.91
C GLY A 273 9.10 25.93 9.06
N GLU A 274 8.11 25.03 9.07
CA GLU A 274 7.91 24.06 10.16
C GLU A 274 8.34 22.64 9.79
N GLY A 275 8.26 22.26 8.50
CA GLY A 275 8.71 20.97 8.01
C GLY A 275 7.67 20.23 7.16
N THR A 276 7.93 18.93 6.95
CA THR A 276 7.09 18.05 6.12
C THR A 276 6.89 16.71 6.82
N THR A 277 5.67 16.17 6.74
CA THR A 277 5.31 14.82 7.18
C THR A 277 4.81 14.02 5.99
N PHE A 278 5.48 12.92 5.69
CA PHE A 278 5.00 11.89 4.79
C PHE A 278 4.24 10.85 5.61
N ILE A 279 2.98 10.59 5.26
CA ILE A 279 2.10 9.65 5.94
C ILE A 279 1.78 8.51 4.98
N THR A 280 2.22 7.30 5.30
CA THR A 280 1.88 6.11 4.54
C THR A 280 0.96 5.21 5.36
N ARG A 281 -0.09 4.69 4.72
CA ARG A 281 -1.05 3.78 5.34
C ARG A 281 -1.11 2.49 4.55
N PHE A 282 -0.92 1.36 5.22
CA PHE A 282 -0.99 0.03 4.61
C PHE A 282 -2.02 -0.82 5.33
N PRO A 283 -2.86 -1.58 4.62
CA PRO A 283 -3.83 -2.46 5.26
C PRO A 283 -3.12 -3.60 6.00
N LEU A 284 -3.61 -3.92 7.21
CA LEU A 284 -3.10 -5.04 8.02
C LEU A 284 -3.60 -6.40 7.53
N THR A 285 -4.67 -6.44 6.75
CA THR A 285 -5.29 -7.68 6.29
C THR A 285 -4.77 -8.07 4.91
N MET A 286 -4.82 -9.38 4.61
CA MET A 286 -4.70 -9.84 3.22
C MET A 286 -5.61 -8.99 2.33
N ALA A 287 -5.11 -8.68 1.16
CA ALA A 287 -5.82 -7.84 0.23
C ALA A 287 -7.09 -8.53 -0.28
N ILE A 288 -8.18 -8.39 0.47
CA ILE A 288 -9.53 -8.69 0.00
C ILE A 288 -10.00 -7.46 -0.79
N ILE A 289 -10.46 -7.67 -1.99
CA ILE A 289 -11.10 -6.62 -2.79
C ILE A 289 -12.54 -7.00 -3.09
N ASP A 290 -13.38 -5.97 -3.06
CA ASP A 290 -14.69 -6.06 -3.69
C ASP A 290 -14.50 -6.02 -5.20
N GLY A 291 -14.76 -7.13 -5.86
CA GLY A 291 -14.59 -7.28 -7.30
C GLY A 291 -15.91 -7.51 -8.01
N MET A 292 -16.06 -6.89 -9.17
CA MET A 292 -17.08 -7.28 -10.14
C MET A 292 -16.49 -8.34 -11.06
N ILE A 293 -17.04 -9.53 -11.02
CA ILE A 293 -16.64 -10.63 -11.89
C ILE A 293 -17.30 -10.41 -13.24
N VAL A 294 -16.49 -10.34 -14.28
CA VAL A 294 -16.92 -10.24 -15.68
C VAL A 294 -16.38 -11.41 -16.48
N LYS A 295 -17.10 -11.79 -17.53
CA LYS A 295 -16.73 -12.88 -18.43
C LYS A 295 -16.34 -12.33 -19.80
N VAL A 296 -15.27 -12.85 -20.38
CA VAL A 296 -14.82 -12.58 -21.75
C VAL A 296 -14.44 -13.93 -22.39
N GLY A 297 -15.23 -14.42 -23.31
CA GLY A 297 -15.12 -15.79 -23.82
C GLY A 297 -15.23 -16.83 -22.68
N PRO A 298 -14.30 -17.76 -22.57
CA PRO A 298 -14.25 -18.74 -21.48
C PRO A 298 -13.67 -18.16 -20.17
N GLU A 299 -12.94 -17.04 -20.25
CA GLU A 299 -12.13 -16.51 -19.17
C GLU A 299 -12.91 -15.56 -18.25
N ARG A 300 -12.48 -15.47 -16.99
CA ARG A 300 -13.05 -14.58 -15.98
C ARG A 300 -12.06 -13.54 -15.54
N TYR A 301 -12.55 -12.30 -15.48
CA TYR A 301 -11.80 -11.16 -15.00
C TYR A 301 -12.52 -10.52 -13.82
N ILE A 302 -11.74 -9.89 -12.96
CA ILE A 302 -12.22 -9.22 -11.77
C ILE A 302 -11.85 -7.75 -11.90
N LEU A 303 -12.87 -6.89 -11.94
CA LEU A 303 -12.71 -5.44 -11.93
C LEU A 303 -12.91 -4.95 -10.50
N PRO A 304 -11.94 -4.23 -9.89
CA PRO A 304 -12.14 -3.61 -8.59
C PRO A 304 -13.39 -2.70 -8.63
N THR A 305 -14.32 -2.89 -7.69
CA THR A 305 -15.56 -2.09 -7.68
C THR A 305 -15.30 -0.61 -7.47
N THR A 306 -14.19 -0.26 -6.82
CA THR A 306 -13.74 1.12 -6.63
C THR A 306 -13.37 1.84 -7.92
N ALA A 307 -13.01 1.09 -8.97
CA ALA A 307 -12.69 1.64 -10.29
C ALA A 307 -13.91 1.69 -11.22
N ILE A 308 -15.03 1.08 -10.85
CA ILE A 308 -16.22 1.01 -11.72
C ILE A 308 -17.12 2.19 -11.46
N ARG A 309 -17.37 2.99 -12.49
CA ARG A 309 -18.36 4.07 -12.44
C ARG A 309 -19.77 3.57 -12.73
N GLN A 310 -19.93 2.84 -13.84
CA GLN A 310 -21.21 2.28 -14.26
C GLN A 310 -21.03 1.14 -15.27
N ALA A 311 -22.06 0.34 -15.43
CA ALA A 311 -22.19 -0.62 -16.51
C ALA A 311 -23.40 -0.26 -17.39
N LEU A 312 -23.26 -0.47 -18.70
CA LEU A 312 -24.30 -0.15 -19.69
C LEU A 312 -24.28 -1.15 -20.84
N ARG A 313 -25.40 -1.25 -21.53
CA ARG A 313 -25.42 -1.94 -22.82
C ARG A 313 -25.29 -0.90 -23.92
N PRO A 314 -24.20 -0.92 -24.72
CA PRO A 314 -24.05 0.00 -25.84
C PRO A 314 -25.22 -0.12 -26.84
N THR A 315 -25.59 0.97 -27.48
CA THR A 315 -26.48 0.97 -28.64
C THR A 315 -25.68 1.28 -29.90
N ARG A 316 -26.22 0.94 -31.07
CA ARG A 316 -25.56 1.27 -32.35
C ARG A 316 -25.35 2.77 -32.52
N GLU A 317 -26.26 3.58 -31.99
CA GLU A 317 -26.20 5.06 -32.07
C GLU A 317 -25.14 5.64 -31.12
N SER A 318 -24.87 4.97 -29.99
CA SER A 318 -23.84 5.42 -29.03
C SER A 318 -22.43 5.03 -29.43
N TYR A 319 -22.27 4.08 -30.36
CA TYR A 319 -21.00 3.59 -30.85
C TYR A 319 -20.49 4.41 -32.03
N ASN A 320 -19.25 4.80 -32.02
CA ASN A 320 -18.57 5.49 -33.10
C ASN A 320 -17.20 4.89 -33.35
N ASN A 321 -16.84 4.70 -34.61
CA ASN A 321 -15.51 4.32 -35.02
C ASN A 321 -14.87 5.49 -35.77
N VAL A 322 -13.88 6.13 -35.15
CA VAL A 322 -13.22 7.30 -35.70
C VAL A 322 -11.89 6.87 -36.32
N VAL A 323 -11.81 6.98 -37.65
CA VAL A 323 -10.59 6.62 -38.39
C VAL A 323 -9.37 7.34 -37.81
N GLY A 324 -8.37 6.57 -37.39
CA GLY A 324 -7.13 7.07 -36.76
C GLY A 324 -7.22 7.47 -35.30
N LYS A 325 -8.41 7.36 -34.65
CA LYS A 325 -8.59 7.63 -33.20
C LYS A 325 -9.17 6.45 -32.42
N GLY A 326 -9.51 5.35 -33.14
CA GLY A 326 -10.05 4.15 -32.53
C GLY A 326 -11.57 4.20 -32.28
N GLU A 327 -12.04 3.20 -31.55
CA GLU A 327 -13.44 3.02 -31.20
C GLU A 327 -13.81 3.84 -29.99
N THR A 328 -14.96 4.49 -30.05
CA THR A 328 -15.48 5.30 -28.94
C THR A 328 -16.95 5.01 -28.69
N ILE A 329 -17.37 5.25 -27.49
CA ILE A 329 -18.77 5.14 -27.07
C ILE A 329 -19.22 6.44 -26.40
N ASN A 330 -20.43 6.87 -26.73
CA ASN A 330 -21.06 8.01 -26.06
C ASN A 330 -21.77 7.52 -24.80
N VAL A 331 -21.28 7.96 -23.65
CA VAL A 331 -21.86 7.66 -22.34
C VAL A 331 -22.33 8.97 -21.72
N MET A 332 -23.64 9.17 -21.63
CA MET A 332 -24.28 10.39 -21.07
C MET A 332 -23.73 11.71 -21.67
N GLY A 333 -23.48 11.74 -22.98
CA GLY A 333 -22.95 12.92 -23.66
C GLY A 333 -21.41 13.04 -23.70
N HIS A 334 -20.70 12.15 -23.04
CA HIS A 334 -19.24 12.09 -23.05
C HIS A 334 -18.73 10.97 -23.96
N LEU A 335 -17.85 11.30 -24.91
CA LEU A 335 -17.19 10.32 -25.74
C LEU A 335 -16.04 9.68 -24.97
N MET A 336 -16.09 8.36 -24.81
CA MET A 336 -15.07 7.57 -24.11
C MET A 336 -14.44 6.54 -25.04
N PRO A 337 -13.14 6.27 -24.95
CA PRO A 337 -12.51 5.19 -25.69
C PRO A 337 -13.14 3.84 -25.28
N LEU A 338 -13.42 3.00 -26.29
CA LEU A 338 -13.92 1.63 -26.09
C LEU A 338 -12.72 0.68 -26.20
N VAL A 339 -12.52 -0.13 -25.16
CA VAL A 339 -11.46 -1.14 -25.09
C VAL A 339 -12.09 -2.52 -25.14
N ARG A 340 -11.75 -3.29 -26.17
CA ARG A 340 -12.20 -4.68 -26.33
C ARG A 340 -11.24 -5.61 -25.58
N LEU A 341 -11.62 -6.05 -24.38
CA LEU A 341 -10.76 -6.91 -23.56
C LEU A 341 -10.35 -8.19 -24.30
N TYR A 342 -11.23 -8.74 -25.12
CA TYR A 342 -10.94 -9.95 -25.87
C TYR A 342 -9.81 -9.75 -26.90
N GLN A 343 -9.70 -8.57 -27.53
CA GLN A 343 -8.59 -8.26 -28.44
C GLN A 343 -7.29 -8.05 -27.67
N LEU A 344 -7.38 -7.40 -26.52
CA LEU A 344 -6.23 -7.10 -25.69
C LEU A 344 -5.56 -8.37 -25.16
N PHE A 345 -6.37 -9.35 -24.76
CA PHE A 345 -5.89 -10.63 -24.20
C PHE A 345 -5.88 -11.80 -25.19
N GLY A 346 -6.25 -11.58 -26.46
CA GLY A 346 -6.22 -12.60 -27.49
C GLY A 346 -7.24 -13.73 -27.29
N ILE A 347 -8.42 -13.42 -26.78
CA ILE A 347 -9.47 -14.39 -26.44
C ILE A 347 -10.59 -14.34 -27.48
N GLU A 348 -11.24 -15.46 -27.75
CA GLU A 348 -12.44 -15.47 -28.59
C GLU A 348 -13.67 -15.11 -27.74
N PRO A 349 -14.37 -13.97 -28.04
CA PRO A 349 -15.49 -13.49 -27.25
C PRO A 349 -16.78 -14.24 -27.61
N GLU A 350 -17.76 -14.21 -26.72
CA GLU A 350 -19.13 -14.67 -27.00
C GLU A 350 -19.85 -13.68 -27.93
N TYR A 351 -19.58 -12.36 -27.76
CA TYR A 351 -20.17 -11.28 -28.55
C TYR A 351 -19.09 -10.39 -29.15
N LYS A 352 -19.13 -10.20 -30.47
CA LYS A 352 -18.18 -9.31 -31.18
C LYS A 352 -18.71 -7.88 -31.32
N GLU A 353 -20.01 -7.72 -31.38
CA GLU A 353 -20.64 -6.43 -31.58
C GLU A 353 -20.89 -5.72 -30.25
N PRO A 354 -20.53 -4.43 -30.12
CA PRO A 354 -20.67 -3.72 -28.84
C PRO A 354 -22.09 -3.70 -28.28
N TRP A 355 -23.11 -3.66 -29.13
CA TRP A 355 -24.52 -3.64 -28.73
C TRP A 355 -25.09 -4.99 -28.27
N GLU A 356 -24.33 -6.08 -28.46
CA GLU A 356 -24.66 -7.42 -27.96
C GLU A 356 -23.98 -7.70 -26.60
N ALA A 357 -22.89 -7.00 -26.34
CA ALA A 357 -22.05 -7.13 -25.16
C ALA A 357 -22.41 -6.08 -24.06
N ILE A 358 -21.63 -6.03 -23.02
CA ILE A 358 -21.77 -5.08 -21.92
C ILE A 358 -20.53 -4.18 -21.87
N GLY A 359 -20.75 -2.86 -21.81
CA GLY A 359 -19.73 -1.87 -21.53
C GLY A 359 -19.62 -1.61 -20.04
N VAL A 360 -18.45 -1.75 -19.47
CA VAL A 360 -18.16 -1.34 -18.08
C VAL A 360 -17.25 -0.12 -18.12
N VAL A 361 -17.78 1.01 -17.65
CA VAL A 361 -17.01 2.25 -17.55
C VAL A 361 -16.11 2.15 -16.31
N VAL A 362 -14.81 2.20 -16.53
CA VAL A 362 -13.81 2.23 -15.47
C VAL A 362 -13.10 3.57 -15.45
N GLU A 363 -12.81 4.03 -14.25
CA GLU A 363 -12.10 5.28 -13.97
C GLU A 363 -10.70 4.95 -13.43
N GLY A 364 -9.69 5.58 -14.01
CA GLY A 364 -8.36 5.71 -13.45
C GLY A 364 -8.17 7.09 -12.80
N GLU A 365 -6.91 7.47 -12.52
CA GLU A 365 -6.61 8.75 -11.86
C GLU A 365 -7.09 9.96 -12.69
N ASP A 366 -6.80 9.95 -14.00
CA ASP A 366 -7.09 11.08 -14.90
C ASP A 366 -7.87 10.68 -16.16
N ARG A 367 -8.21 9.41 -16.30
CA ARG A 367 -8.76 8.85 -17.53
C ARG A 367 -9.90 7.90 -17.23
N SER A 368 -10.90 7.88 -18.13
CA SER A 368 -11.98 6.90 -18.09
C SER A 368 -12.07 6.19 -19.43
N LYS A 369 -12.26 4.88 -19.41
CA LYS A 369 -12.45 4.04 -20.60
C LYS A 369 -13.63 3.09 -20.40
N CYS A 370 -14.26 2.70 -21.47
CA CYS A 370 -15.32 1.69 -21.47
C CYS A 370 -14.72 0.35 -21.87
N LEU A 371 -14.75 -0.61 -20.97
CA LEU A 371 -14.29 -1.98 -21.22
C LEU A 371 -15.45 -2.82 -21.76
N LEU A 372 -15.25 -3.45 -22.91
CA LEU A 372 -16.27 -4.35 -23.49
C LEU A 372 -16.05 -5.77 -22.97
N VAL A 373 -17.10 -6.32 -22.34
CA VAL A 373 -17.14 -7.67 -21.75
C VAL A 373 -18.40 -8.39 -22.21
N ASP A 374 -18.38 -9.73 -22.28
CA ASP A 374 -19.53 -10.50 -22.70
C ASP A 374 -20.66 -10.47 -21.67
N LYS A 375 -20.29 -10.60 -20.37
CA LYS A 375 -21.27 -10.75 -19.28
C LYS A 375 -20.71 -10.22 -17.95
N ILE A 376 -21.58 -9.67 -17.13
CA ILE A 376 -21.34 -9.47 -15.69
C ILE A 376 -21.89 -10.71 -14.97
N VAL A 377 -21.03 -11.42 -14.26
CA VAL A 377 -21.40 -12.61 -13.49
C VAL A 377 -21.98 -12.21 -12.12
N GLY A 378 -21.33 -11.26 -11.45
CA GLY A 378 -21.78 -10.77 -10.14
C GLY A 378 -20.69 -9.98 -9.42
N LYS A 379 -20.95 -9.67 -8.15
CA LYS A 379 -19.97 -9.08 -7.24
C LYS A 379 -19.52 -10.13 -6.25
N ALA A 380 -18.24 -10.17 -5.93
CA ALA A 380 -17.68 -11.02 -4.88
C ALA A 380 -16.50 -10.34 -4.21
N GLU A 381 -16.35 -10.61 -2.92
CA GLU A 381 -15.09 -10.36 -2.21
C GLU A 381 -14.08 -11.43 -2.63
N VAL A 382 -12.92 -11.02 -3.11
CA VAL A 382 -11.88 -11.93 -3.59
C VAL A 382 -10.55 -11.64 -2.89
N VAL A 383 -9.88 -12.73 -2.49
CA VAL A 383 -8.52 -12.65 -1.95
C VAL A 383 -7.54 -12.62 -3.11
N ILE A 384 -6.70 -11.58 -3.15
CA ILE A 384 -5.69 -11.48 -4.20
C ILE A 384 -4.53 -12.38 -3.86
N LYS A 385 -4.18 -13.22 -4.82
CA LYS A 385 -2.95 -14.01 -4.82
C LYS A 385 -1.98 -13.43 -5.86
N SER A 386 -0.70 -13.35 -5.49
CA SER A 386 0.37 -13.05 -6.45
C SER A 386 0.45 -14.18 -7.47
N LEU A 387 0.54 -13.83 -8.74
CA LEU A 387 0.66 -14.81 -9.84
C LEU A 387 2.03 -15.49 -9.92
N GLY A 388 2.93 -15.24 -8.95
CA GLY A 388 4.30 -15.77 -8.94
C GLY A 388 5.24 -15.01 -9.88
N GLU A 389 6.54 -15.35 -9.83
CA GLU A 389 7.58 -14.57 -10.54
C GLU A 389 7.44 -14.58 -12.07
N GLY A 390 6.94 -15.65 -12.65
CA GLY A 390 6.75 -15.77 -14.11
C GLY A 390 5.65 -14.88 -14.70
N PHE A 391 4.76 -14.36 -13.87
CA PHE A 391 3.59 -13.59 -14.31
C PHE A 391 3.58 -12.15 -13.78
N LYS A 392 4.62 -11.71 -13.10
CA LYS A 392 4.76 -10.36 -12.50
C LYS A 392 4.67 -9.19 -13.51
N ASN A 393 4.79 -9.47 -14.81
CA ASN A 393 4.90 -8.44 -15.86
C ASN A 393 3.76 -8.45 -16.88
N ILE A 394 2.61 -9.07 -16.57
CA ILE A 394 1.46 -8.97 -17.46
C ILE A 394 0.83 -7.58 -17.27
N ARG A 395 0.97 -6.73 -18.28
CA ARG A 395 0.39 -5.37 -18.26
C ARG A 395 -1.13 -5.45 -18.16
N GLY A 396 -1.73 -4.59 -17.33
CA GLY A 396 -3.18 -4.54 -17.12
C GLY A 396 -3.71 -5.61 -16.18
N ILE A 397 -2.84 -6.42 -15.54
CA ILE A 397 -3.23 -7.42 -14.53
C ILE A 397 -2.47 -7.15 -13.23
N SER A 398 -3.18 -6.99 -12.12
CA SER A 398 -2.62 -6.73 -10.79
C SER A 398 -2.46 -8.00 -9.94
N GLY A 399 -3.04 -9.12 -10.35
CA GLY A 399 -3.01 -10.38 -9.60
C GLY A 399 -4.03 -11.39 -10.10
N GLY A 400 -4.17 -12.49 -9.38
CA GLY A 400 -5.21 -13.47 -9.59
C GLY A 400 -6.02 -13.72 -8.32
N ALA A 401 -7.19 -14.32 -8.47
CA ALA A 401 -7.97 -14.81 -7.33
C ALA A 401 -8.63 -16.14 -7.71
N ILE A 402 -8.86 -16.97 -6.72
CA ILE A 402 -9.69 -18.15 -6.88
C ILE A 402 -11.14 -17.73 -6.61
N LEU A 403 -11.98 -17.92 -7.61
CA LEU A 403 -13.40 -17.59 -7.52
C LEU A 403 -14.17 -18.71 -6.81
N GLY A 404 -15.38 -18.39 -6.44
CA GLY A 404 -16.27 -19.26 -5.71
C GLY A 404 -16.60 -20.59 -6.36
N ASP A 405 -16.47 -20.71 -7.65
CA ASP A 405 -16.64 -21.95 -8.40
C ASP A 405 -15.31 -22.71 -8.64
N GLY A 406 -14.24 -22.31 -7.97
CA GLY A 406 -12.91 -22.90 -8.10
C GLY A 406 -12.13 -22.45 -9.34
N GLN A 407 -12.69 -21.59 -10.19
CA GLN A 407 -11.98 -21.05 -11.35
C GLN A 407 -11.04 -19.90 -10.93
N VAL A 408 -9.97 -19.73 -11.69
CA VAL A 408 -9.06 -18.59 -11.50
C VAL A 408 -9.63 -17.38 -12.24
N GLY A 409 -9.77 -16.26 -11.54
CA GLY A 409 -10.08 -14.96 -12.12
C GLY A 409 -8.84 -14.06 -12.10
N LEU A 410 -8.55 -13.38 -13.21
CA LEU A 410 -7.48 -12.41 -13.27
C LEU A 410 -7.99 -11.02 -12.85
N ILE A 411 -7.27 -10.36 -11.95
CA ILE A 411 -7.65 -9.04 -11.44
C ILE A 411 -7.08 -7.98 -12.36
N ILE A 412 -7.97 -7.20 -12.97
CA ILE A 412 -7.61 -6.10 -13.86
C ILE A 412 -7.05 -4.93 -13.06
N ASP A 413 -5.94 -4.40 -13.54
CA ASP A 413 -5.39 -3.10 -13.15
C ASP A 413 -5.83 -2.05 -14.18
N PRO A 414 -6.78 -1.16 -13.85
CA PRO A 414 -7.30 -0.18 -14.81
C PRO A 414 -6.23 0.75 -15.37
N GLU A 415 -5.28 1.22 -14.55
CA GLU A 415 -4.21 2.12 -14.99
C GLU A 415 -3.24 1.42 -15.94
N GLY A 416 -2.76 0.25 -15.55
CA GLY A 416 -1.88 -0.56 -16.41
C GLY A 416 -2.55 -0.97 -17.71
N LEU A 417 -3.88 -1.17 -17.70
CA LEU A 417 -4.67 -1.50 -18.88
C LEU A 417 -4.82 -0.29 -19.81
N PHE A 418 -4.94 0.93 -19.27
CA PHE A 418 -5.05 2.14 -20.08
C PHE A 418 -3.77 2.40 -20.88
N ASP A 419 -2.61 2.22 -20.26
CA ASP A 419 -1.32 2.38 -20.92
C ASP A 419 -1.05 1.31 -21.99
N PHE A 420 -1.63 0.13 -21.85
CA PHE A 420 -1.51 -0.96 -22.81
C PHE A 420 -2.35 -0.72 -24.07
N SER A 421 -3.49 -0.09 -23.97
CA SER A 421 -4.44 0.11 -25.07
C SER A 421 -4.12 1.34 -25.95
N GLU A 422 -3.07 2.11 -25.65
CA GLU A 422 -2.65 3.29 -26.43
C GLU A 422 -1.57 3.00 -27.46
N LYS A 423 -1.11 1.75 -27.59
CA LYS A 423 -0.16 1.27 -28.62
C LYS A 423 -0.87 0.51 -29.71
#